data_100cdadfbc3211f173c6843ba1b63b8c
#
_entry.id   100cdadfbc3211f173c6843ba1b63b8c
#
_cell.length_a   1.000
_cell.length_b   1.000
_cell.length_c   1.000
_cell.angle_alpha   90.00
_cell.angle_beta   90.00
_cell.angle_gamma   90.00
#
_symmetry.space_group_name_H-M   'P 1'
#
loop_
_entity.id
_entity.type
_entity.pdbx_description
1 polymer ?
#
loop_
_entity_poly.entity_id
_entity_poly.type
_entity_poly.pdbx_seq_one_letter_code
_entity_poly.pdbx_strand_id
1 'polypeptide(L)'
;MTSSETAAPRDGRVARAAASRARIAEAATRLFLADGYGPTTITAVGRAAGLGVQTVYYSYPSKSDILVGCLDHAVDGADRRDAAPDLADQPWVRAVVAEPDPARRVFLHARGAAELLGRAAAVQDLVRAHAVGDPVLHAAWERDEARRRAVHRLLVEACDRDGVLRPGLDVERATDVVALVLGPETWNALVRRGGWSALAWARWAHRTLLADLVPSRWDPEA
;
A
#
# COMPACT_ATOMS: atom_id res chain seq x y z
N MET A 1 38.77 -22.47 25.68
CA MET A 1 37.73 -23.34 25.12
C MET A 1 36.45 -22.50 25.12
N THR A 2 36.18 -21.86 24.02
CA THR A 2 34.99 -21.00 23.84
C THR A 2 34.06 -21.70 22.87
N SER A 3 32.93 -22.15 23.39
CA SER A 3 31.84 -22.79 22.61
C SER A 3 31.21 -21.79 21.68
N SER A 4 31.40 -21.97 20.38
CA SER A 4 30.71 -21.27 19.32
C SER A 4 29.31 -21.85 19.21
N GLU A 5 28.31 -21.16 19.69
CA GLU A 5 26.89 -21.56 19.62
C GLU A 5 26.33 -21.31 18.23
N THR A 6 25.99 -22.38 17.56
CA THR A 6 25.52 -22.44 16.16
C THR A 6 24.05 -21.99 16.07
N ALA A 7 23.81 -20.74 15.75
CA ALA A 7 22.45 -20.17 15.55
C ALA A 7 21.91 -20.33 14.11
N ALA A 8 22.19 -21.43 13.41
CA ALA A 8 22.00 -21.55 11.96
C ALA A 8 20.79 -22.34 11.41
N PRO A 9 19.91 -23.08 12.13
CA PRO A 9 18.81 -23.82 11.49
C PRO A 9 17.45 -23.12 11.48
N ARG A 10 17.18 -22.17 12.36
CA ARG A 10 15.88 -21.43 12.42
C ARG A 10 15.78 -20.38 11.32
N ASP A 11 16.81 -19.58 11.10
CA ASP A 11 16.84 -18.50 10.09
C ASP A 11 16.63 -19.02 8.66
N GLY A 12 17.25 -20.13 8.29
CA GLY A 12 17.12 -20.68 6.94
C GLY A 12 15.75 -21.26 6.62
N ARG A 13 14.96 -21.67 7.63
CA ARG A 13 13.59 -22.17 7.43
C ARG A 13 12.62 -21.01 7.29
N VAL A 14 12.76 -19.98 8.10
CA VAL A 14 11.98 -18.73 8.02
C VAL A 14 12.21 -18.04 6.67
N ALA A 15 13.46 -17.88 6.26
CA ALA A 15 13.80 -17.28 4.97
C ALA A 15 13.22 -18.06 3.78
N ARG A 16 13.26 -19.40 3.81
CA ARG A 16 12.65 -20.25 2.77
C ARG A 16 11.12 -20.13 2.74
N ALA A 17 10.47 -20.06 3.89
CA ALA A 17 9.03 -19.87 3.98
C ALA A 17 8.62 -18.48 3.42
N ALA A 18 9.34 -17.42 3.77
CA ALA A 18 9.13 -16.08 3.24
C ALA A 18 9.33 -16.02 1.71
N ALA A 19 10.39 -16.64 1.18
CA ALA A 19 10.63 -16.74 -0.26
C ALA A 19 9.51 -17.51 -0.99
N SER A 20 9.00 -18.59 -0.39
CA SER A 20 7.87 -19.34 -0.97
C SER A 20 6.59 -18.51 -1.00
N ARG A 21 6.29 -17.77 0.08
CA ARG A 21 5.13 -16.85 0.14
C ARG A 21 5.24 -15.74 -0.90
N ALA A 22 6.40 -15.11 -1.07
CA ALA A 22 6.62 -14.09 -2.08
C ALA A 22 6.37 -14.64 -3.50
N ARG A 23 6.94 -15.81 -3.84
CA ARG A 23 6.73 -16.46 -5.14
C ARG A 23 5.26 -16.80 -5.41
N ILE A 24 4.52 -17.26 -4.39
CA ILE A 24 3.09 -17.55 -4.50
C ILE A 24 2.33 -16.24 -4.75
N ALA A 25 2.59 -15.18 -3.97
CA ALA A 25 1.94 -13.88 -4.10
C ALA A 25 2.18 -13.25 -5.48
N GLU A 26 3.41 -13.27 -5.99
CA GLU A 26 3.75 -12.76 -7.33
C GLU A 26 3.03 -13.54 -8.44
N ALA A 27 3.05 -14.88 -8.37
CA ALA A 27 2.39 -15.73 -9.35
C ALA A 27 0.88 -15.54 -9.33
N ALA A 28 0.29 -15.49 -8.13
CA ALA A 28 -1.14 -15.28 -7.94
C ALA A 28 -1.58 -13.91 -8.42
N THR A 29 -0.83 -12.84 -8.10
CA THR A 29 -1.11 -11.48 -8.58
C THR A 29 -1.20 -11.44 -10.10
N ARG A 30 -0.23 -12.02 -10.82
CA ARG A 30 -0.27 -12.08 -12.29
C ARG A 30 -1.51 -12.79 -12.80
N LEU A 31 -1.85 -13.95 -12.25
CA LEU A 31 -3.01 -14.75 -12.68
C LEU A 31 -4.33 -14.06 -12.33
N PHE A 32 -4.47 -13.51 -11.13
CA PHE A 32 -5.68 -12.81 -10.72
C PHE A 32 -5.96 -11.56 -11.57
N LEU A 33 -4.92 -10.86 -12.00
CA LEU A 33 -5.05 -9.67 -12.83
C LEU A 33 -5.27 -10.01 -14.32
N ALA A 34 -4.73 -11.13 -14.81
CA ALA A 34 -4.86 -11.54 -16.21
C ALA A 34 -6.14 -12.33 -16.47
N ASP A 35 -6.43 -13.33 -15.63
CA ASP A 35 -7.50 -14.32 -15.86
C ASP A 35 -8.73 -14.04 -14.98
N GLY A 36 -8.61 -13.15 -13.99
CA GLY A 36 -9.61 -12.83 -12.97
C GLY A 36 -9.49 -13.71 -11.72
N TYR A 37 -9.99 -13.18 -10.60
CA TYR A 37 -9.97 -13.90 -9.32
C TYR A 37 -10.80 -15.17 -9.36
N GLY A 38 -12.05 -15.14 -9.86
CA GLY A 38 -12.95 -16.28 -9.91
C GLY A 38 -12.34 -17.53 -10.59
N PRO A 39 -11.92 -17.43 -11.86
CA PRO A 39 -11.40 -18.56 -12.66
C PRO A 39 -10.05 -19.10 -12.20
N THR A 40 -9.21 -18.29 -11.55
CA THR A 40 -7.87 -18.73 -11.11
C THR A 40 -7.96 -19.80 -10.02
N THR A 41 -7.31 -20.94 -10.21
CA THR A 41 -7.27 -22.04 -9.24
C THR A 41 -5.98 -22.03 -8.43
N ILE A 42 -6.01 -22.56 -7.19
CA ILE A 42 -4.82 -22.71 -6.33
C ILE A 42 -3.77 -23.62 -7.02
N THR A 43 -4.21 -24.63 -7.77
CA THR A 43 -3.32 -25.48 -8.56
C THR A 43 -2.59 -24.70 -9.66
N ALA A 44 -3.29 -23.78 -10.35
CA ALA A 44 -2.67 -22.91 -11.35
C ALA A 44 -1.64 -21.98 -10.71
N VAL A 45 -1.95 -21.40 -9.53
CA VAL A 45 -1.02 -20.58 -8.76
C VAL A 45 0.24 -21.39 -8.37
N GLY A 46 0.08 -22.60 -7.84
CA GLY A 46 1.20 -23.47 -7.48
C GLY A 46 2.12 -23.75 -8.67
N ARG A 47 1.52 -24.11 -9.82
CA ARG A 47 2.26 -24.33 -11.07
C ARG A 47 3.03 -23.08 -11.50
N ALA A 48 2.38 -21.93 -11.52
CA ALA A 48 2.99 -20.65 -11.91
C ALA A 48 4.10 -20.20 -10.94
N ALA A 49 3.97 -20.53 -9.65
CA ALA A 49 4.98 -20.29 -8.63
C ALA A 49 6.14 -21.34 -8.64
N GLY A 50 6.03 -22.42 -9.43
CA GLY A 50 6.99 -23.53 -9.42
C GLY A 50 7.01 -24.27 -8.07
N LEU A 51 5.82 -24.41 -7.42
CA LEU A 51 5.65 -25.05 -6.12
C LEU A 51 4.54 -26.10 -6.18
N GLY A 52 4.67 -27.17 -5.38
CA GLY A 52 3.61 -28.14 -5.21
C GLY A 52 2.38 -27.53 -4.53
N VAL A 53 1.19 -27.99 -4.91
CA VAL A 53 -0.09 -27.49 -4.37
C VAL A 53 -0.16 -27.60 -2.83
N GLN A 54 0.44 -28.62 -2.25
CA GLN A 54 0.53 -28.79 -0.79
C GLN A 54 1.35 -27.66 -0.13
N THR A 55 2.41 -27.20 -0.79
CA THR A 55 3.21 -26.07 -0.31
C THR A 55 2.41 -24.76 -0.34
N VAL A 56 1.54 -24.62 -1.35
CA VAL A 56 0.65 -23.45 -1.41
C VAL A 56 -0.34 -23.47 -0.26
N TYR A 57 -1.03 -24.59 -0.02
CA TYR A 57 -1.98 -24.74 1.11
C TYR A 57 -1.32 -24.57 2.48
N TYR A 58 -0.07 -25.02 2.62
CA TYR A 58 0.69 -24.80 3.85
C TYR A 58 0.98 -23.31 4.09
N SER A 59 1.20 -22.55 3.03
CA SER A 59 1.52 -21.11 3.10
C SER A 59 0.27 -20.24 3.23
N TYR A 60 -0.82 -20.64 2.57
CA TYR A 60 -2.09 -19.93 2.47
C TYR A 60 -3.25 -20.95 2.46
N PRO A 61 -4.03 -21.01 3.56
CA PRO A 61 -5.09 -22.02 3.72
C PRO A 61 -6.20 -21.93 2.66
N SER A 62 -6.50 -20.73 2.16
CA SER A 62 -7.55 -20.50 1.18
C SER A 62 -7.09 -19.60 0.03
N LYS A 63 -7.93 -19.48 -0.98
CA LYS A 63 -7.72 -18.54 -2.10
C LYS A 63 -7.81 -17.09 -1.65
N SER A 64 -8.66 -16.80 -0.68
CA SER A 64 -8.78 -15.48 -0.07
C SER A 64 -7.50 -15.11 0.69
N ASP A 65 -6.90 -16.05 1.44
CA ASP A 65 -5.61 -15.83 2.09
C ASP A 65 -4.49 -15.58 1.08
N ILE A 66 -4.52 -16.22 -0.10
CA ILE A 66 -3.57 -15.93 -1.18
C ILE A 66 -3.75 -14.48 -1.67
N LEU A 67 -4.99 -14.01 -1.86
CA LEU A 67 -5.24 -12.64 -2.30
C LEU A 67 -4.83 -11.60 -1.23
N VAL A 68 -5.05 -11.91 0.05
CA VAL A 68 -4.50 -11.11 1.17
C VAL A 68 -2.98 -11.08 1.11
N GLY A 69 -2.34 -12.23 0.88
CA GLY A 69 -0.89 -12.30 0.70
C GLY A 69 -0.38 -11.50 -0.51
N CYS A 70 -1.16 -11.42 -1.60
CA CYS A 70 -0.86 -10.56 -2.74
C CYS A 70 -0.92 -9.07 -2.36
N LEU A 71 -1.93 -8.66 -1.58
CA LEU A 71 -2.07 -7.29 -1.08
C LEU A 71 -0.89 -6.91 -0.19
N ASP A 72 -0.61 -7.75 0.81
CA ASP A 72 0.51 -7.53 1.72
C ASP A 72 1.84 -7.42 0.97
N HIS A 73 2.10 -8.32 0.00
CA HIS A 73 3.31 -8.29 -0.82
C HIS A 73 3.41 -7.01 -1.67
N ALA A 74 2.30 -6.55 -2.25
CA ALA A 74 2.27 -5.34 -3.07
C ALA A 74 2.49 -4.07 -2.24
N VAL A 75 1.97 -4.02 -1.02
CA VAL A 75 2.11 -2.86 -0.10
C VAL A 75 3.50 -2.83 0.54
N ASP A 76 3.93 -3.96 1.12
CA ASP A 76 5.16 -4.02 1.91
C ASP A 76 6.42 -4.21 1.04
N GLY A 77 6.27 -4.68 -0.21
CA GLY A 77 7.37 -5.02 -1.10
C GLY A 77 7.98 -6.39 -0.84
N ALA A 78 9.03 -6.73 -1.60
CA ALA A 78 9.71 -8.03 -1.52
C ALA A 78 10.52 -8.25 -0.22
N ASP A 79 10.85 -7.17 0.48
CA ASP A 79 11.69 -7.22 1.69
C ASP A 79 10.91 -7.50 2.98
N ARG A 80 9.68 -8.00 2.87
CA ARG A 80 8.85 -8.35 4.01
C ARG A 80 9.54 -9.37 4.91
N ARG A 81 10.08 -8.92 6.04
CA ARG A 81 10.47 -9.75 7.18
C ARG A 81 9.23 -10.01 8.05
N ASP A 82 9.27 -11.02 8.92
CA ASP A 82 8.12 -11.56 9.68
C ASP A 82 7.23 -10.54 10.44
N ALA A 83 7.68 -9.32 10.63
CA ALA A 83 6.87 -8.16 11.00
C ALA A 83 6.99 -7.14 9.87
N ALA A 84 5.92 -6.92 9.10
CA ALA A 84 5.89 -5.79 8.18
C ALA A 84 6.13 -4.51 8.99
N PRO A 85 7.15 -3.69 8.65
CA PRO A 85 7.33 -2.40 9.30
C PRO A 85 6.05 -1.60 9.13
N ASP A 86 5.66 -0.84 10.14
CA ASP A 86 4.56 0.10 9.99
C ASP A 86 4.83 0.96 8.75
N LEU A 87 3.81 1.22 7.94
CA LEU A 87 3.94 2.12 6.79
C LEU A 87 4.50 3.48 7.22
N ALA A 88 4.22 3.92 8.46
CA ALA A 88 4.78 5.10 9.06
C ALA A 88 6.33 5.06 9.19
N ASP A 89 6.90 3.88 9.33
CA ASP A 89 8.35 3.69 9.47
C ASP A 89 9.10 3.63 8.13
N GLN A 90 8.38 3.67 7.02
CA GLN A 90 9.03 3.67 5.71
C GLN A 90 9.87 4.93 5.50
N PRO A 91 11.05 4.82 4.85
CA PRO A 91 11.97 5.96 4.67
C PRO A 91 11.33 7.16 4.01
N TRP A 92 10.43 6.93 3.04
CA TRP A 92 9.74 8.01 2.33
C TRP A 92 8.73 8.76 3.24
N VAL A 93 8.04 8.05 4.16
CA VAL A 93 7.12 8.67 5.12
C VAL A 93 7.88 9.53 6.11
N ARG A 94 9.00 9.02 6.64
CA ARG A 94 9.88 9.81 7.51
C ARG A 94 10.43 11.06 6.81
N ALA A 95 10.81 10.95 5.54
CA ALA A 95 11.25 12.09 4.75
C ALA A 95 10.13 13.15 4.57
N VAL A 96 8.88 12.73 4.39
CA VAL A 96 7.72 13.61 4.32
C VAL A 96 7.52 14.36 5.63
N VAL A 97 7.54 13.66 6.76
CA VAL A 97 7.32 14.27 8.09
C VAL A 97 8.43 15.25 8.46
N ALA A 98 9.66 14.99 8.02
CA ALA A 98 10.83 15.83 8.29
C ALA A 98 10.99 17.01 7.32
N GLU A 99 10.26 17.05 6.20
CA GLU A 99 10.39 18.13 5.20
C GLU A 99 9.79 19.43 5.71
N PRO A 100 10.56 20.54 5.81
CA PRO A 100 10.08 21.81 6.35
C PRO A 100 9.21 22.60 5.36
N ASP A 101 9.42 22.45 4.04
CA ASP A 101 8.62 23.16 3.03
C ASP A 101 7.29 22.43 2.82
N PRO A 102 6.14 23.06 3.12
CA PRO A 102 4.83 22.43 3.00
C PRO A 102 4.51 21.96 1.57
N ALA A 103 4.87 22.74 0.55
CA ALA A 103 4.60 22.38 -0.84
C ALA A 103 5.43 21.16 -1.26
N ARG A 104 6.70 21.13 -0.86
CA ARG A 104 7.59 20.01 -1.09
C ARG A 104 7.17 18.77 -0.30
N ARG A 105 6.71 18.95 0.95
CA ARG A 105 6.15 17.88 1.79
C ARG A 105 4.97 17.18 1.10
N VAL A 106 3.99 17.95 0.62
CA VAL A 106 2.83 17.41 -0.12
C VAL A 106 3.29 16.71 -1.41
N PHE A 107 4.27 17.26 -2.13
CA PHE A 107 4.79 16.62 -3.34
C PHE A 107 5.49 15.29 -3.05
N LEU A 108 6.33 15.22 -2.03
CA LEU A 108 7.00 13.99 -1.62
C LEU A 108 5.99 12.92 -1.21
N HIS A 109 4.94 13.31 -0.50
CA HIS A 109 3.86 12.40 -0.10
C HIS A 109 3.10 11.85 -1.31
N ALA A 110 2.72 12.71 -2.25
CA ALA A 110 2.06 12.29 -3.50
C ALA A 110 2.94 11.36 -4.35
N ARG A 111 4.26 11.60 -4.37
CA ARG A 111 5.22 10.70 -5.04
C ARG A 111 5.31 9.33 -4.36
N GLY A 112 5.47 9.30 -3.04
CA GLY A 112 5.51 8.04 -2.29
C GLY A 112 4.23 7.23 -2.48
N ALA A 113 3.07 7.90 -2.42
CA ALA A 113 1.79 7.28 -2.72
C ALA A 113 1.72 6.73 -4.16
N ALA A 114 2.24 7.47 -5.17
CA ALA A 114 2.28 7.01 -6.54
C ALA A 114 3.12 5.74 -6.72
N GLU A 115 4.27 5.67 -6.06
CA GLU A 115 5.15 4.48 -6.09
C GLU A 115 4.48 3.27 -5.45
N LEU A 116 3.78 3.45 -4.33
CA LEU A 116 3.02 2.40 -3.66
C LEU A 116 1.83 1.94 -4.50
N LEU A 117 1.00 2.88 -4.97
CA LEU A 117 -0.19 2.58 -5.77
C LEU A 117 0.15 1.92 -7.10
N GLY A 118 1.30 2.25 -7.69
CA GLY A 118 1.82 1.59 -8.89
C GLY A 118 1.96 0.07 -8.72
N ARG A 119 2.23 -0.40 -7.51
CA ARG A 119 2.32 -1.83 -7.17
C ARG A 119 1.00 -2.39 -6.64
N ALA A 120 0.29 -1.63 -5.79
CA ALA A 120 -0.78 -2.14 -4.95
C ALA A 120 -2.19 -1.89 -5.50
N ALA A 121 -2.45 -0.78 -6.22
CA ALA A 121 -3.80 -0.33 -6.54
C ALA A 121 -4.66 -1.37 -7.29
N ALA A 122 -4.04 -2.18 -8.16
CA ALA A 122 -4.76 -3.23 -8.88
C ALA A 122 -5.22 -4.37 -7.96
N VAL A 123 -4.37 -4.74 -7.00
CA VAL A 123 -4.68 -5.79 -6.01
C VAL A 123 -5.67 -5.26 -4.98
N GLN A 124 -5.52 -4.00 -4.55
CA GLN A 124 -6.49 -3.33 -3.67
C GLN A 124 -7.89 -3.33 -4.29
N ASP A 125 -8.01 -3.04 -5.59
CA ASP A 125 -9.30 -3.07 -6.29
C ASP A 125 -9.91 -4.48 -6.33
N LEU A 126 -9.09 -5.53 -6.52
CA LEU A 126 -9.54 -6.91 -6.44
C LEU A 126 -10.03 -7.29 -5.04
N VAL A 127 -9.29 -6.92 -3.99
CA VAL A 127 -9.71 -7.18 -2.60
C VAL A 127 -11.04 -6.48 -2.31
N ARG A 128 -11.15 -5.19 -2.64
CA ARG A 128 -12.37 -4.40 -2.46
C ARG A 128 -13.56 -5.01 -3.20
N ALA A 129 -13.38 -5.42 -4.44
CA ALA A 129 -14.45 -6.00 -5.27
C ALA A 129 -15.02 -7.31 -4.70
N HIS A 130 -14.22 -8.07 -3.94
CA HIS A 130 -14.62 -9.36 -3.38
C HIS A 130 -14.87 -9.31 -1.86
N ALA A 131 -14.64 -8.17 -1.21
CA ALA A 131 -14.82 -7.99 0.24
C ALA A 131 -16.28 -8.18 0.71
N VAL A 132 -17.27 -7.85 -0.12
CA VAL A 132 -18.70 -7.92 0.25
C VAL A 132 -19.14 -9.37 0.55
N GLY A 133 -18.56 -10.35 -0.14
CA GLY A 133 -18.96 -11.77 -0.02
C GLY A 133 -17.96 -12.63 0.77
N ASP A 134 -16.87 -12.07 1.28
CA ASP A 134 -15.78 -12.81 1.91
C ASP A 134 -15.24 -12.07 3.14
N PRO A 135 -15.48 -12.61 4.37
CA PRO A 135 -15.04 -11.97 5.60
C PRO A 135 -13.52 -11.77 5.70
N VAL A 136 -12.73 -12.68 5.12
CA VAL A 136 -11.25 -12.57 5.11
C VAL A 136 -10.81 -11.37 4.29
N LEU A 137 -11.41 -11.20 3.11
CA LEU A 137 -11.12 -10.06 2.22
C LEU A 137 -11.68 -8.75 2.77
N HIS A 138 -12.83 -8.79 3.46
CA HIS A 138 -13.40 -7.62 4.13
C HIS A 138 -12.45 -7.09 5.20
N ALA A 139 -12.01 -7.97 6.12
CA ALA A 139 -11.06 -7.60 7.16
C ALA A 139 -9.71 -7.11 6.59
N ALA A 140 -9.26 -7.70 5.48
CA ALA A 140 -8.02 -7.25 4.81
C ALA A 140 -8.19 -5.86 4.19
N TRP A 141 -9.35 -5.57 3.59
CA TRP A 141 -9.67 -4.25 3.05
C TRP A 141 -9.71 -3.17 4.13
N GLU A 142 -10.45 -3.40 5.22
CA GLU A 142 -10.54 -2.46 6.34
C GLU A 142 -9.17 -2.17 6.97
N ARG A 143 -8.34 -3.21 7.15
CA ARG A 143 -6.97 -3.07 7.66
C ARG A 143 -6.10 -2.23 6.73
N ASP A 144 -6.16 -2.47 5.41
CA ASP A 144 -5.38 -1.70 4.42
C ASP A 144 -5.84 -0.23 4.39
N GLU A 145 -7.13 0.02 4.42
CA GLU A 145 -7.70 1.36 4.46
C GLU A 145 -7.26 2.12 5.71
N ALA A 146 -7.34 1.49 6.89
CA ALA A 146 -6.88 2.08 8.15
C ALA A 146 -5.38 2.39 8.12
N ARG A 147 -4.54 1.50 7.57
CA ARG A 147 -3.08 1.73 7.42
C ARG A 147 -2.79 2.91 6.49
N ARG A 148 -3.46 3.00 5.35
CA ARG A 148 -3.31 4.13 4.41
C ARG A 148 -3.72 5.43 5.06
N ARG A 149 -4.88 5.45 5.73
CA ARG A 149 -5.39 6.62 6.44
C ARG A 149 -4.41 7.09 7.50
N ALA A 150 -3.82 6.19 8.28
CA ALA A 150 -2.82 6.54 9.29
C ALA A 150 -1.59 7.24 8.69
N VAL A 151 -1.10 6.77 7.55
CA VAL A 151 0.03 7.42 6.84
C VAL A 151 -0.35 8.80 6.29
N HIS A 152 -1.56 8.95 5.75
CA HIS A 152 -2.05 10.24 5.25
C HIS A 152 -2.21 11.25 6.40
N ARG A 153 -2.67 10.79 7.56
CA ARG A 153 -2.79 11.58 8.78
C ARG A 153 -1.44 12.19 9.21
N LEU A 154 -0.33 11.46 9.08
CA LEU A 154 1.01 11.99 9.42
C LEU A 154 1.40 13.22 8.60
N LEU A 155 1.03 13.26 7.31
CA LEU A 155 1.21 14.45 6.48
C LEU A 155 0.42 15.64 7.03
N VAL A 156 -0.88 15.40 7.32
CA VAL A 156 -1.79 16.46 7.79
C VAL A 156 -1.37 16.97 9.15
N GLU A 157 -1.04 16.10 10.10
CA GLU A 157 -0.55 16.48 11.43
C GLU A 157 0.77 17.26 11.38
N ALA A 158 1.63 16.97 10.40
CA ALA A 158 2.84 17.76 10.17
C ALA A 158 2.50 19.16 9.66
N CYS A 159 1.50 19.32 8.79
CA CYS A 159 1.03 20.61 8.31
C CYS A 159 0.33 21.42 9.43
N ASP A 160 -0.48 20.77 10.26
CA ASP A 160 -1.18 21.39 11.40
C ASP A 160 -0.18 21.88 12.45
N ARG A 161 0.76 21.03 12.85
CA ARG A 161 1.83 21.39 13.82
C ARG A 161 2.64 22.60 13.39
N ASP A 162 2.91 22.73 12.09
CA ASP A 162 3.68 23.83 11.52
C ASP A 162 2.80 25.09 11.26
N GLY A 163 1.50 25.02 11.57
CA GLY A 163 0.56 26.14 11.43
C GLY A 163 0.28 26.52 9.97
N VAL A 164 0.46 25.57 9.04
CA VAL A 164 0.26 25.81 7.59
C VAL A 164 -1.01 25.18 7.04
N LEU A 165 -1.76 24.46 7.89
CA LEU A 165 -3.06 23.92 7.49
C LEU A 165 -4.06 25.08 7.32
N ARG A 166 -4.91 25.00 6.28
CA ARG A 166 -5.92 26.03 5.98
C ARG A 166 -6.79 26.32 7.22
N PRO A 167 -7.03 27.59 7.58
CA PRO A 167 -7.93 27.96 8.67
C PRO A 167 -9.32 27.32 8.52
N GLY A 168 -9.84 26.76 9.61
CA GLY A 168 -11.14 26.09 9.60
C GLY A 168 -11.18 24.65 9.06
N LEU A 169 -10.06 24.16 8.53
CA LEU A 169 -9.92 22.74 8.14
C LEU A 169 -9.29 21.96 9.29
N ASP A 170 -10.06 21.04 9.90
CA ASP A 170 -9.55 20.17 10.96
C ASP A 170 -8.75 18.97 10.38
N VAL A 171 -7.92 18.36 11.24
CA VAL A 171 -7.05 17.24 10.86
C VAL A 171 -7.83 16.04 10.31
N GLU A 172 -9.02 15.74 10.83
CA GLU A 172 -9.82 14.60 10.37
C GLU A 172 -10.32 14.83 8.94
N ARG A 173 -10.94 15.98 8.66
CA ARG A 173 -11.43 16.33 7.32
C ARG A 173 -10.30 16.45 6.31
N ALA A 174 -9.18 17.07 6.71
CA ALA A 174 -8.00 17.14 5.86
C ALA A 174 -7.46 15.73 5.52
N THR A 175 -7.46 14.82 6.49
CA THR A 175 -7.06 13.43 6.27
C THR A 175 -8.00 12.70 5.31
N ASP A 176 -9.32 12.95 5.39
CA ASP A 176 -10.30 12.39 4.45
C ASP A 176 -10.04 12.84 3.01
N VAL A 177 -9.75 14.12 2.81
CA VAL A 177 -9.40 14.68 1.50
C VAL A 177 -8.12 14.05 0.96
N VAL A 178 -7.07 13.95 1.78
CA VAL A 178 -5.82 13.29 1.37
C VAL A 178 -6.05 11.83 1.02
N ALA A 179 -6.81 11.09 1.83
CA ALA A 179 -7.12 9.69 1.60
C ALA A 179 -7.90 9.47 0.30
N LEU A 180 -8.84 10.35 -0.02
CA LEU A 180 -9.58 10.32 -1.28
C LEU A 180 -8.67 10.62 -2.48
N VAL A 181 -7.91 11.70 -2.42
CA VAL A 181 -7.06 12.15 -3.55
C VAL A 181 -5.93 11.14 -3.80
N LEU A 182 -5.33 10.59 -2.76
CA LEU A 182 -4.23 9.61 -2.86
C LEU A 182 -4.71 8.15 -2.73
N GLY A 183 -5.99 7.90 -2.93
CA GLY A 183 -6.59 6.56 -2.87
C GLY A 183 -6.39 5.75 -4.16
N PRO A 184 -6.56 4.41 -4.07
CA PRO A 184 -6.52 3.53 -5.24
C PRO A 184 -7.60 3.85 -6.26
N GLU A 185 -8.72 4.47 -5.87
CA GLU A 185 -9.82 4.86 -6.75
C GLU A 185 -9.37 5.88 -7.80
N THR A 186 -8.73 6.97 -7.36
CA THR A 186 -8.22 8.01 -8.26
C THR A 186 -7.08 7.47 -9.12
N TRP A 187 -6.20 6.64 -8.56
CA TRP A 187 -5.14 5.97 -9.31
C TRP A 187 -5.71 5.07 -10.40
N ASN A 188 -6.65 4.20 -10.06
CA ASN A 188 -7.27 3.29 -11.02
C ASN A 188 -8.06 4.04 -12.10
N ALA A 189 -8.71 5.16 -11.72
CA ALA A 189 -9.43 5.99 -12.68
C ALA A 189 -8.49 6.69 -13.67
N LEU A 190 -7.48 7.38 -13.18
CA LEU A 190 -6.65 8.27 -13.99
C LEU A 190 -5.46 7.53 -14.64
N VAL A 191 -4.77 6.65 -13.90
CA VAL A 191 -3.58 5.97 -14.42
C VAL A 191 -3.98 4.70 -15.17
N ARG A 192 -4.71 3.76 -14.54
CA ARG A 192 -4.98 2.46 -15.16
C ARG A 192 -6.02 2.54 -16.29
N ARG A 193 -7.09 3.31 -16.13
CA ARG A 193 -8.14 3.48 -17.15
C ARG A 193 -7.92 4.71 -18.03
N GLY A 194 -7.47 5.82 -17.43
CA GLY A 194 -7.28 7.09 -18.13
C GLY A 194 -5.93 7.25 -18.84
N GLY A 195 -4.99 6.30 -18.68
CA GLY A 195 -3.70 6.30 -19.37
C GLY A 195 -2.71 7.36 -18.89
N TRP A 196 -2.93 7.97 -17.73
CA TRP A 196 -1.97 8.93 -17.18
C TRP A 196 -0.69 8.23 -16.73
N SER A 197 0.44 8.93 -16.86
CA SER A 197 1.66 8.48 -16.20
C SER A 197 1.58 8.68 -14.67
N ALA A 198 2.31 7.86 -13.91
CA ALA A 198 2.42 8.01 -12.46
C ALA A 198 2.86 9.43 -12.05
N LEU A 199 3.78 10.04 -12.81
CA LEU A 199 4.24 11.40 -12.57
C LEU A 199 3.15 12.44 -12.84
N ALA A 200 2.34 12.27 -13.87
CA ALA A 200 1.21 13.15 -14.17
C ALA A 200 0.17 13.11 -13.04
N TRP A 201 -0.15 11.91 -12.54
CA TRP A 201 -1.02 11.73 -11.39
C TRP A 201 -0.46 12.36 -10.12
N ALA A 202 0.82 12.12 -9.81
CA ALA A 202 1.46 12.70 -8.62
C ALA A 202 1.47 14.25 -8.67
N ARG A 203 1.70 14.84 -9.83
CA ARG A 203 1.63 16.30 -10.02
C ARG A 203 0.21 16.85 -9.90
N TRP A 204 -0.77 16.14 -10.41
CA TRP A 204 -2.17 16.49 -10.23
C TRP A 204 -2.57 16.43 -8.76
N ALA A 205 -2.29 15.32 -8.09
CA ALA A 205 -2.58 15.12 -6.68
C ALA A 205 -1.90 16.19 -5.80
N HIS A 206 -0.63 16.49 -6.07
CA HIS A 206 0.10 17.55 -5.39
C HIS A 206 -0.62 18.91 -5.52
N ARG A 207 -0.98 19.34 -6.73
CA ARG A 207 -1.66 20.63 -6.94
C ARG A 207 -3.03 20.67 -6.25
N THR A 208 -3.79 19.58 -6.35
CA THR A 208 -5.11 19.46 -5.72
C THR A 208 -5.00 19.58 -4.20
N LEU A 209 -4.11 18.80 -3.60
CA LEU A 209 -3.92 18.81 -2.15
C LEU A 209 -3.31 20.12 -1.65
N LEU A 210 -2.36 20.71 -2.39
CA LEU A 210 -1.77 21.97 -1.99
C LEU A 210 -2.81 23.10 -1.98
N ALA A 211 -3.66 23.15 -2.99
CA ALA A 211 -4.74 24.14 -3.08
C ALA A 211 -5.78 23.99 -1.97
N ASP A 212 -6.02 22.76 -1.49
CA ASP A 212 -7.04 22.50 -0.48
C ASP A 212 -6.51 22.56 0.96
N LEU A 213 -5.29 22.06 1.19
CA LEU A 213 -4.72 21.94 2.54
C LEU A 213 -3.97 23.20 2.99
N VAL A 214 -3.30 23.90 2.06
CA VAL A 214 -2.41 25.02 2.38
C VAL A 214 -2.95 26.30 1.71
N PRO A 215 -3.27 27.36 2.48
CA PRO A 215 -3.79 28.59 1.88
C PRO A 215 -2.77 29.17 0.90
N SER A 216 -3.23 29.55 -0.27
CA SER A 216 -2.45 30.38 -1.17
C SER A 216 -2.30 31.75 -0.51
N ARG A 217 -1.18 32.46 -0.73
CA ARG A 217 -0.99 33.85 -0.27
C ARG A 217 -2.09 34.79 -0.79
N TRP A 218 -2.93 34.30 -1.67
CA TRP A 218 -4.05 35.00 -2.27
C TRP A 218 -5.31 34.14 -2.14
N ASP A 219 -5.85 34.02 -0.93
CA ASP A 219 -7.20 33.50 -0.69
C ASP A 219 -8.08 34.69 -0.33
N PRO A 220 -9.01 35.16 -1.22
CA PRO A 220 -9.86 36.28 -0.95
C PRO A 220 -10.88 36.06 0.17
N GLU A 221 -11.00 34.81 0.68
CA GLU A 221 -11.93 34.43 1.75
C GLU A 221 -11.20 34.04 3.06
N ALA A 222 -9.86 34.16 3.14
CA ALA A 222 -9.06 33.83 4.32
C ALA A 222 -9.02 35.02 5.32
#